data_f8216ca6ede80d9ada4d03de1a9f5802
#
_entry.id   f8216ca6ede80d9ada4d03de1a9f5802
#
_cell.length_a   1.000
_cell.length_b   1.000
_cell.length_c   1.000
_cell.angle_alpha   90.00
_cell.angle_beta   90.00
_cell.angle_gamma   90.00
#
_symmetry.space_group_name_H-M   'P 1'
#
loop_
_entity.id
_entity.type
_entity.pdbx_description
1 polymer ?
#
loop_
_entity_poly.entity_id
_entity_poly.type
_entity_poly.pdbx_seq_one_letter_code
_entity_poly.pdbx_strand_id
1 'polypeptide(L)'
;VSEETPVKVIFATDMGNDIDDALALDMLYKYADEGRITLLGITSNKEEHPASVEYIDILNTFYGYPDIPVGRIREGANCDRENSFVAQTSRDGDYKRTISDYDALPESAELLRRLLASQGDGEVTLIAVGFSTNLQRLMASGPDAVSSLDGMELIRRKVKHLYMMAGEFEQAEGKSAEYNIRIDRNAAQELFEKWPTPVTVSPFEVGSRILYPVESILGDFGYVEKHPLAEAYKVYKPMPYDRPMWDPSAVLCAVEPDAGYFRYSAPGRIRVDDESMT
;
A
#
# COMPACT_ATOMS: atom_id res chain seq x y z
N VAL A 1 31.88 6.71 2.93
CA VAL A 1 30.44 6.69 2.63
C VAL A 1 29.85 5.83 3.72
N SER A 2 29.11 6.41 4.67
CA SER A 2 28.34 5.63 5.63
C SER A 2 27.30 4.83 4.84
N GLU A 3 27.35 3.51 4.88
CA GLU A 3 26.27 2.66 4.37
C GLU A 3 25.04 3.01 5.19
N GLU A 4 24.08 3.72 4.60
CA GLU A 4 22.79 3.97 5.23
C GLU A 4 22.07 2.62 5.39
N THR A 5 21.62 2.34 6.61
CA THR A 5 20.87 1.13 6.88
C THR A 5 19.56 1.15 6.07
N PRO A 6 19.24 0.11 5.29
CA PRO A 6 18.00 0.07 4.51
C PRO A 6 16.76 0.30 5.38
N VAL A 7 15.82 1.10 4.89
CA VAL A 7 14.54 1.33 5.56
C VAL A 7 13.73 0.04 5.52
N LYS A 8 13.25 -0.43 6.67
CA LYS A 8 12.41 -1.63 6.78
C LYS A 8 10.97 -1.26 6.52
N VAL A 9 10.40 -1.75 5.43
CA VAL A 9 9.09 -1.36 4.90
C VAL A 9 8.11 -2.53 4.94
N ILE A 10 6.90 -2.28 5.42
CA ILE A 10 5.72 -3.11 5.19
C ILE A 10 4.76 -2.28 4.34
N PHE A 11 4.24 -2.87 3.26
CA PHE A 11 3.35 -2.22 2.31
C PHE A 11 1.94 -2.80 2.41
N ALA A 12 0.95 -1.93 2.68
CA ALA A 12 -0.46 -2.27 2.74
C ALA A 12 -1.19 -1.61 1.57
N THR A 13 -1.87 -2.41 0.74
CA THR A 13 -2.42 -2.00 -0.55
C THR A 13 -3.82 -2.57 -0.77
N ASP A 14 -4.69 -1.82 -1.45
CA ASP A 14 -5.95 -2.30 -2.00
C ASP A 14 -5.81 -2.69 -3.49
N MET A 15 -4.72 -3.35 -3.80
CA MET A 15 -4.33 -3.78 -5.15
C MET A 15 -5.52 -4.31 -5.95
N GLY A 16 -5.81 -3.65 -7.06
CA GLY A 16 -6.90 -3.97 -7.96
C GLY A 16 -7.92 -2.84 -8.16
N ASN A 17 -7.95 -1.83 -7.29
CA ASN A 17 -8.83 -0.69 -7.46
C ASN A 17 -8.29 0.31 -8.49
N ASP A 18 -7.05 0.70 -8.34
CA ASP A 18 -6.34 1.60 -9.23
C ASP A 18 -5.01 0.99 -9.66
N ILE A 19 -4.49 1.42 -10.79
CA ILE A 19 -3.21 0.91 -11.32
C ILE A 19 -2.00 1.52 -10.60
N ASP A 20 -2.17 2.62 -9.89
CA ASP A 20 -1.07 3.28 -9.19
C ASP A 20 -0.56 2.48 -7.98
N ASP A 21 -1.36 1.59 -7.40
CA ASP A 21 -0.86 0.56 -6.45
C ASP A 21 0.27 -0.28 -7.05
N ALA A 22 0.10 -0.72 -8.30
CA ALA A 22 1.11 -1.52 -8.99
C ALA A 22 2.37 -0.69 -9.29
N LEU A 23 2.22 0.58 -9.64
CA LEU A 23 3.34 1.51 -9.83
C LEU A 23 4.06 1.82 -8.51
N ALA A 24 3.34 1.92 -7.40
CA ALA A 24 3.92 2.06 -6.08
C ALA A 24 4.75 0.83 -5.69
N LEU A 25 4.26 -0.37 -5.99
CA LEU A 25 4.97 -1.61 -5.72
C LEU A 25 6.20 -1.77 -6.62
N ASP A 26 6.12 -1.41 -7.91
CA ASP A 26 7.28 -1.33 -8.82
C ASP A 26 8.38 -0.43 -8.24
N MET A 27 8.01 0.72 -7.72
CA MET A 27 8.92 1.66 -7.09
C MET A 27 9.60 1.05 -5.84
N LEU A 28 8.86 0.32 -5.02
CA LEU A 28 9.41 -0.39 -3.86
C LEU A 28 10.40 -1.48 -4.26
N TYR A 29 10.14 -2.26 -5.30
CA TYR A 29 11.10 -3.25 -5.80
C TYR A 29 12.40 -2.58 -6.28
N LYS A 30 12.31 -1.46 -6.98
CA LYS A 30 13.48 -0.71 -7.45
C LYS A 30 14.30 -0.16 -6.28
N TYR A 31 13.67 0.37 -5.26
CA TYR A 31 14.35 0.77 -4.03
C TYR A 31 15.01 -0.41 -3.31
N ALA A 32 14.38 -1.59 -3.33
CA ALA A 32 14.96 -2.81 -2.78
C ALA A 32 16.18 -3.27 -3.58
N ASP A 33 16.12 -3.22 -4.91
CA ASP A 33 17.26 -3.54 -5.79
C ASP A 33 18.45 -2.61 -5.56
N GLU A 34 18.18 -1.35 -5.23
CA GLU A 34 19.22 -0.35 -4.86
C GLU A 34 19.74 -0.52 -3.42
N GLY A 35 19.18 -1.45 -2.65
CA GLY A 35 19.55 -1.66 -1.24
C GLY A 35 19.09 -0.54 -0.31
N ARG A 36 18.16 0.31 -0.73
CA ARG A 36 17.65 1.44 0.05
C ARG A 36 16.53 1.04 1.02
N ILE A 37 15.81 -0.02 0.70
CA ILE A 37 14.79 -0.60 1.59
C ILE A 37 14.95 -2.10 1.72
N THR A 38 14.36 -2.64 2.79
CA THR A 38 14.02 -4.06 2.91
C THR A 38 12.50 -4.16 2.96
N LEU A 39 11.88 -4.75 1.94
CA LEU A 39 10.44 -4.98 1.90
C LEU A 39 10.11 -6.23 2.69
N LEU A 40 9.61 -6.05 3.91
CA LEU A 40 9.36 -7.12 4.89
C LEU A 40 8.13 -7.96 4.56
N GLY A 41 7.13 -7.36 3.95
CA GLY A 41 5.87 -8.00 3.62
C GLY A 41 4.90 -7.07 2.93
N ILE A 42 3.89 -7.65 2.30
CA ILE A 42 2.81 -6.94 1.61
C ILE A 42 1.49 -7.46 2.12
N THR A 43 0.59 -6.58 2.53
CA THR A 43 -0.76 -6.94 2.99
C THR A 43 -1.81 -6.36 2.06
N SER A 44 -2.70 -7.23 1.55
CA SER A 44 -3.89 -6.77 0.84
C SER A 44 -4.96 -6.36 1.84
N ASN A 45 -5.55 -5.19 1.63
CA ASN A 45 -6.68 -4.69 2.39
C ASN A 45 -7.98 -4.59 1.56
N LYS A 46 -7.97 -5.21 0.37
CA LYS A 46 -9.14 -5.34 -0.51
C LYS A 46 -9.62 -6.79 -0.55
N GLU A 47 -10.92 -6.98 -0.30
CA GLU A 47 -11.54 -8.30 -0.39
C GLU A 47 -11.90 -8.66 -1.82
N GLU A 48 -10.90 -8.89 -2.64
CA GLU A 48 -11.03 -9.45 -3.99
C GLU A 48 -10.15 -10.69 -4.10
N HIS A 49 -10.67 -11.79 -3.61
CA HIS A 49 -9.90 -13.03 -3.52
C HIS A 49 -10.23 -13.99 -4.67
N PRO A 50 -9.23 -14.65 -5.29
CA PRO A 50 -7.79 -14.51 -5.02
C PRO A 50 -7.11 -13.39 -5.80
N ALA A 51 -7.81 -12.68 -6.67
CA ALA A 51 -7.23 -11.83 -7.71
C ALA A 51 -6.24 -10.78 -7.19
N SER A 52 -6.54 -10.12 -6.06
CA SER A 52 -5.65 -9.10 -5.49
C SER A 52 -4.31 -9.70 -5.05
N VAL A 53 -4.34 -10.76 -4.25
CA VAL A 53 -3.11 -11.42 -3.75
C VAL A 53 -2.39 -12.21 -4.83
N GLU A 54 -3.11 -12.78 -5.79
CA GLU A 54 -2.53 -13.45 -6.96
C GLU A 54 -1.70 -12.48 -7.80
N TYR A 55 -2.21 -11.28 -8.04
CA TYR A 55 -1.47 -10.27 -8.79
C TYR A 55 -0.22 -9.78 -8.02
N ILE A 56 -0.31 -9.63 -6.70
CA ILE A 56 0.86 -9.34 -5.85
C ILE A 56 1.91 -10.46 -5.97
N ASP A 57 1.51 -11.74 -5.93
CA ASP A 57 2.41 -12.88 -6.12
C ASP A 57 3.09 -12.85 -7.50
N ILE A 58 2.34 -12.56 -8.56
CA ILE A 58 2.89 -12.38 -9.90
C ILE A 58 3.96 -11.28 -9.92
N LEU A 59 3.70 -10.14 -9.32
CA LEU A 59 4.69 -9.05 -9.26
C LEU A 59 5.91 -9.44 -8.42
N ASN A 60 5.72 -9.98 -7.22
CA ASN A 60 6.82 -10.46 -6.38
C ASN A 60 7.70 -11.45 -7.14
N THR A 61 7.09 -12.44 -7.81
CA THR A 61 7.80 -13.46 -8.57
C THR A 61 8.54 -12.86 -9.77
N PHE A 62 7.89 -11.98 -10.51
CA PHE A 62 8.46 -11.33 -11.69
C PHE A 62 9.68 -10.46 -11.34
N TYR A 63 9.60 -9.68 -10.26
CA TYR A 63 10.69 -8.82 -9.82
C TYR A 63 11.80 -9.54 -9.04
N GLY A 64 11.69 -10.85 -8.83
CA GLY A 64 12.71 -11.65 -8.17
C GLY A 64 12.63 -11.65 -6.63
N TYR A 65 11.47 -11.34 -6.08
CA TYR A 65 11.18 -11.33 -4.63
C TYR A 65 10.07 -12.33 -4.24
N PRO A 66 10.16 -13.62 -4.68
CA PRO A 66 9.07 -14.59 -4.46
C PRO A 66 8.84 -14.92 -2.97
N ASP A 67 9.81 -14.63 -2.12
CA ASP A 67 9.76 -14.97 -0.69
C ASP A 67 9.16 -13.87 0.19
N ILE A 68 8.81 -12.70 -0.37
CA ILE A 68 8.14 -11.64 0.39
C ILE A 68 6.78 -12.16 0.85
N PRO A 69 6.51 -12.19 2.18
CA PRO A 69 5.24 -12.66 2.72
C PRO A 69 4.07 -11.80 2.24
N VAL A 70 2.96 -12.45 1.90
CA VAL A 70 1.72 -11.80 1.48
C VAL A 70 0.60 -12.17 2.46
N GLY A 71 -0.15 -11.17 2.91
CA GLY A 71 -1.36 -11.33 3.71
C GLY A 71 -2.60 -11.00 2.90
N ARG A 72 -3.72 -11.67 3.22
CA ARG A 72 -5.03 -11.38 2.64
C ARG A 72 -5.97 -10.82 3.70
N ILE A 73 -7.01 -10.13 3.28
CA ILE A 73 -8.12 -9.74 4.14
C ILE A 73 -9.32 -10.66 3.91
N ARG A 74 -10.05 -10.98 4.98
CA ARG A 74 -11.34 -11.65 4.96
C ARG A 74 -12.38 -10.72 5.57
N GLU A 75 -13.58 -10.67 4.99
CA GLU A 75 -14.69 -9.84 5.47
C GLU A 75 -14.26 -8.36 5.61
N GLY A 76 -13.56 -7.85 4.61
CA GLY A 76 -13.06 -6.49 4.55
C GLY A 76 -13.78 -5.64 3.53
N ALA A 77 -13.31 -4.41 3.38
CA ALA A 77 -13.80 -3.51 2.34
C ALA A 77 -13.44 -4.01 0.93
N ASN A 78 -14.30 -3.71 -0.03
CA ASN A 78 -14.08 -3.97 -1.44
C ASN A 78 -14.46 -2.74 -2.26
N CYS A 79 -14.02 -2.66 -3.50
CA CYS A 79 -14.45 -1.58 -4.39
C CYS A 79 -15.88 -1.85 -4.90
N ASP A 80 -16.53 -0.78 -5.33
CA ASP A 80 -17.84 -0.78 -5.95
C ASP A 80 -17.81 -1.11 -7.47
N ARG A 81 -16.66 -1.53 -8.00
CA ARG A 81 -16.46 -1.89 -9.41
C ARG A 81 -16.44 -3.40 -9.59
N GLU A 82 -17.21 -3.89 -10.57
CA GLU A 82 -17.33 -5.31 -10.85
C GLU A 82 -16.10 -5.94 -11.53
N ASN A 83 -15.28 -5.17 -12.24
CA ASN A 83 -14.17 -5.69 -13.04
C ASN A 83 -12.85 -5.06 -12.62
N SER A 84 -12.10 -5.80 -11.85
CA SER A 84 -10.74 -5.47 -11.52
C SER A 84 -9.77 -5.85 -12.64
N PHE A 85 -8.83 -4.96 -12.95
CA PHE A 85 -7.77 -5.21 -13.92
C PHE A 85 -6.85 -6.37 -13.49
N VAL A 86 -6.73 -6.64 -12.18
CA VAL A 86 -5.85 -7.69 -11.66
C VAL A 86 -6.29 -9.08 -12.09
N ALA A 87 -7.58 -9.38 -12.02
CA ALA A 87 -8.11 -10.68 -12.44
C ALA A 87 -7.91 -10.93 -13.94
N GLN A 88 -8.15 -9.94 -14.77
CA GLN A 88 -7.95 -10.05 -16.22
C GLN A 88 -6.46 -10.21 -16.55
N THR A 89 -5.60 -9.39 -15.99
CA THR A 89 -4.16 -9.44 -16.23
C THR A 89 -3.58 -10.79 -15.81
N SER A 90 -3.96 -11.28 -14.63
CA SER A 90 -3.50 -12.57 -14.10
C SER A 90 -3.91 -13.75 -14.97
N ARG A 91 -5.10 -13.70 -15.57
CA ARG A 91 -5.62 -14.75 -16.46
C ARG A 91 -4.99 -14.70 -17.85
N ASP A 92 -4.86 -13.50 -18.43
CA ASP A 92 -4.51 -13.30 -19.84
C ASP A 92 -2.99 -13.32 -20.04
N GLY A 93 -2.20 -13.05 -19.00
CA GLY A 93 -0.75 -13.20 -19.02
C GLY A 93 -0.31 -14.56 -18.49
N ASP A 94 0.58 -15.22 -19.16
CA ASP A 94 1.16 -16.50 -18.71
C ASP A 94 2.29 -16.25 -17.69
N TYR A 95 1.91 -15.66 -16.54
CA TYR A 95 2.85 -15.26 -15.49
C TYR A 95 3.12 -16.37 -14.48
N LYS A 96 4.36 -16.46 -14.00
CA LYS A 96 4.75 -17.37 -12.92
C LYS A 96 4.19 -16.90 -11.58
N ARG A 97 3.83 -17.85 -10.76
CA ARG A 97 3.37 -17.70 -9.38
C ARG A 97 4.18 -18.59 -8.46
N THR A 98 4.37 -18.16 -7.23
CA THR A 98 5.11 -18.92 -6.22
C THR A 98 4.18 -19.47 -5.15
N ILE A 99 3.06 -18.76 -4.87
CA ILE A 99 2.07 -19.19 -3.88
C ILE A 99 1.18 -20.27 -4.49
N SER A 100 1.15 -21.45 -3.86
CA SER A 100 0.36 -22.59 -4.34
C SER A 100 -1.09 -22.59 -3.85
N ASP A 101 -1.38 -21.95 -2.74
CA ASP A 101 -2.70 -21.88 -2.11
C ASP A 101 -2.96 -20.50 -1.51
N TYR A 102 -3.73 -19.68 -2.21
CA TYR A 102 -4.09 -18.34 -1.74
C TYR A 102 -5.10 -18.36 -0.58
N ASP A 103 -5.85 -19.45 -0.41
CA ASP A 103 -6.77 -19.60 0.71
C ASP A 103 -6.02 -19.82 2.03
N ALA A 104 -4.85 -20.41 1.98
CA ALA A 104 -3.98 -20.64 3.13
C ALA A 104 -3.18 -19.40 3.57
N LEU A 105 -3.23 -18.29 2.82
CA LEU A 105 -2.54 -17.05 3.22
C LEU A 105 -3.06 -16.55 4.59
N PRO A 106 -2.15 -16.03 5.43
CA PRO A 106 -2.55 -15.45 6.71
C PRO A 106 -3.48 -14.24 6.52
N GLU A 107 -4.32 -14.00 7.51
CA GLU A 107 -5.02 -12.71 7.62
C GLU A 107 -3.98 -11.58 7.71
N SER A 108 -4.22 -10.47 7.01
CA SER A 108 -3.27 -9.36 6.94
C SER A 108 -2.87 -8.82 8.32
N ALA A 109 -3.82 -8.72 9.26
CA ALA A 109 -3.52 -8.28 10.62
C ALA A 109 -2.62 -9.28 11.38
N GLU A 110 -2.78 -10.58 11.16
CA GLU A 110 -1.89 -11.61 11.74
C GLU A 110 -0.48 -11.52 11.15
N LEU A 111 -0.39 -11.32 9.84
CA LEU A 111 0.91 -11.12 9.18
C LEU A 111 1.60 -9.87 9.70
N LEU A 112 0.88 -8.75 9.85
CA LEU A 112 1.41 -7.51 10.43
C LEU A 112 1.98 -7.75 11.82
N ARG A 113 1.26 -8.44 12.70
CA ARG A 113 1.77 -8.79 14.03
C ARG A 113 3.06 -9.59 13.96
N ARG A 114 3.10 -10.60 13.12
CA ARG A 114 4.27 -11.48 12.93
C ARG A 114 5.48 -10.71 12.42
N LEU A 115 5.28 -9.86 11.42
CA LEU A 115 6.36 -9.05 10.85
C LEU A 115 6.89 -8.03 11.87
N LEU A 116 6.00 -7.33 12.58
CA LEU A 116 6.41 -6.36 13.59
C LEU A 116 7.15 -7.02 14.77
N ALA A 117 6.64 -8.14 15.28
CA ALA A 117 7.27 -8.85 16.39
C ALA A 117 8.71 -9.31 16.08
N SER A 118 9.00 -9.61 14.83
CA SER A 118 10.32 -10.08 14.37
C SER A 118 11.36 -8.97 14.20
N GLN A 119 10.98 -7.68 14.28
CA GLN A 119 11.88 -6.56 14.07
C GLN A 119 12.34 -5.91 15.38
N GLY A 120 13.39 -5.11 15.29
CA GLY A 120 13.86 -4.25 16.38
C GLY A 120 12.88 -3.11 16.69
N ASP A 121 13.05 -2.50 17.86
CA ASP A 121 12.17 -1.42 18.31
C ASP A 121 12.37 -0.14 17.46
N GLY A 122 11.28 0.45 17.00
CA GLY A 122 11.29 1.68 16.20
C GLY A 122 11.92 1.56 14.82
N GLU A 123 11.99 0.36 14.25
CA GLU A 123 12.68 0.12 12.98
C GLU A 123 11.74 0.07 11.76
N VAL A 124 10.44 -0.16 11.96
CA VAL A 124 9.52 -0.44 10.86
C VAL A 124 8.82 0.82 10.39
N THR A 125 8.89 1.06 9.09
CA THR A 125 8.08 2.04 8.38
C THR A 125 6.91 1.32 7.71
N LEU A 126 5.69 1.71 8.06
CA LEU A 126 4.47 1.26 7.38
C LEU A 126 4.11 2.22 6.26
N ILE A 127 3.76 1.69 5.10
CA ILE A 127 3.19 2.45 3.98
C ILE A 127 1.83 1.84 3.66
N ALA A 128 0.76 2.61 3.84
CA ALA A 128 -0.62 2.18 3.63
C ALA A 128 -1.28 3.06 2.56
N VAL A 129 -1.62 2.46 1.43
CA VAL A 129 -2.14 3.18 0.27
C VAL A 129 -3.58 2.82 -0.10
N GLY A 130 -4.24 2.01 0.72
CA GLY A 130 -5.63 1.59 0.52
C GLY A 130 -6.49 1.75 1.76
N PHE A 131 -7.33 0.76 2.03
CA PHE A 131 -8.29 0.77 3.14
C PHE A 131 -7.62 0.58 4.50
N SER A 132 -8.26 1.06 5.55
CA SER A 132 -7.70 1.11 6.91
C SER A 132 -7.98 -0.12 7.77
N THR A 133 -8.86 -1.04 7.34
CA THR A 133 -9.33 -2.19 8.16
C THR A 133 -8.18 -3.05 8.70
N ASN A 134 -7.14 -3.34 7.91
CA ASN A 134 -6.02 -4.14 8.39
C ASN A 134 -5.28 -3.51 9.56
N LEU A 135 -5.07 -2.19 9.51
CA LEU A 135 -4.42 -1.45 10.59
C LEU A 135 -5.34 -1.28 11.81
N GLN A 136 -6.65 -1.10 11.57
CA GLN A 136 -7.64 -1.11 12.64
C GLN A 136 -7.65 -2.46 13.38
N ARG A 137 -7.68 -3.59 12.65
CA ARG A 137 -7.62 -4.93 13.22
C ARG A 137 -6.32 -5.19 13.97
N LEU A 138 -5.21 -4.67 13.44
CA LEU A 138 -3.92 -4.71 14.15
C LEU A 138 -3.99 -3.95 15.48
N MET A 139 -4.53 -2.73 15.52
CA MET A 139 -4.70 -1.95 16.75
C MET A 139 -5.56 -2.69 17.78
N ALA A 140 -6.62 -3.35 17.35
CA ALA A 140 -7.57 -4.07 18.19
C ALA A 140 -7.07 -5.46 18.64
N SER A 141 -5.97 -5.94 18.08
CA SER A 141 -5.48 -7.31 18.34
C SER A 141 -4.93 -7.47 19.77
N GLY A 142 -5.25 -8.59 20.38
CA GLY A 142 -4.70 -8.97 21.70
C GLY A 142 -3.35 -9.70 21.61
N PRO A 143 -2.73 -10.00 22.76
CA PRO A 143 -1.58 -10.89 22.83
C PRO A 143 -1.88 -12.27 22.21
N ASP A 144 -0.88 -12.87 21.59
CA ASP A 144 -0.98 -14.17 20.94
C ASP A 144 0.32 -14.98 21.06
N ALA A 145 0.41 -16.10 20.34
CA ALA A 145 1.61 -16.95 20.36
C ALA A 145 2.85 -16.25 19.73
N VAL A 146 2.63 -15.22 18.92
CA VAL A 146 3.71 -14.46 18.24
C VAL A 146 4.28 -13.38 19.16
N SER A 147 3.44 -12.70 19.92
CA SER A 147 3.84 -11.63 20.82
C SER A 147 2.92 -11.52 22.03
N SER A 148 3.51 -11.34 23.21
CA SER A 148 2.78 -11.02 24.43
C SER A 148 2.25 -9.59 24.49
N LEU A 149 2.64 -8.73 23.53
CA LEU A 149 2.16 -7.36 23.41
C LEU A 149 0.80 -7.35 22.69
N ASP A 150 -0.12 -6.52 23.15
CA ASP A 150 -1.30 -6.20 22.37
C ASP A 150 -0.93 -5.38 21.11
N GLY A 151 -1.90 -5.18 20.20
CA GLY A 151 -1.63 -4.49 18.94
C GLY A 151 -1.15 -3.06 19.11
N MET A 152 -1.72 -2.32 20.06
CA MET A 152 -1.33 -0.93 20.32
C MET A 152 0.09 -0.82 20.87
N GLU A 153 0.45 -1.72 21.79
CA GLU A 153 1.80 -1.78 22.35
C GLU A 153 2.82 -2.21 21.30
N LEU A 154 2.46 -3.21 20.48
CA LEU A 154 3.31 -3.68 19.37
C LEU A 154 3.60 -2.58 18.37
N ILE A 155 2.57 -1.81 17.98
CA ILE A 155 2.73 -0.65 17.10
C ILE A 155 3.63 0.40 17.74
N ARG A 156 3.35 0.83 18.97
CA ARG A 156 4.17 1.83 19.67
C ARG A 156 5.64 1.44 19.73
N ARG A 157 5.90 0.16 19.91
CA ARG A 157 7.26 -0.33 20.10
C ARG A 157 8.01 -0.50 18.77
N LYS A 158 7.35 -1.00 17.73
CA LYS A 158 7.99 -1.45 16.51
C LYS A 158 7.90 -0.46 15.34
N VAL A 159 6.81 0.28 15.26
CA VAL A 159 6.56 1.20 14.14
C VAL A 159 7.20 2.55 14.40
N LYS A 160 8.15 2.91 13.54
CA LYS A 160 8.78 4.23 13.54
C LYS A 160 7.83 5.30 13.00
N HIS A 161 7.16 5.01 11.90
CA HIS A 161 6.31 5.96 11.19
C HIS A 161 5.30 5.23 10.29
N LEU A 162 4.11 5.80 10.15
CA LEU A 162 3.09 5.38 9.19
C LEU A 162 2.95 6.46 8.11
N TYR A 163 3.15 6.07 6.85
CA TYR A 163 2.87 6.90 5.69
C TYR A 163 1.61 6.38 4.99
N MET A 164 0.71 7.29 4.65
CA MET A 164 -0.58 6.90 4.05
C MET A 164 -0.90 7.73 2.81
N MET A 165 -1.53 7.10 1.83
CA MET A 165 -2.37 7.79 0.85
C MET A 165 -3.80 7.82 1.39
N ALA A 166 -4.25 8.96 1.85
CA ALA A 166 -5.59 9.13 2.44
C ALA A 166 -5.99 10.61 2.53
N GLY A 167 -7.30 10.86 2.41
CA GLY A 167 -7.88 12.16 2.66
C GLY A 167 -7.70 13.19 1.56
N GLU A 168 -8.41 14.29 1.71
CA GLU A 168 -8.35 15.48 0.86
C GLU A 168 -8.57 16.72 1.71
N PHE A 169 -7.57 17.58 1.81
CA PHE A 169 -7.57 18.72 2.75
C PHE A 169 -7.77 20.07 2.07
N GLU A 170 -7.63 20.17 0.75
CA GLU A 170 -7.90 21.42 0.05
C GLU A 170 -9.39 21.77 0.14
N GLN A 171 -9.66 23.03 0.51
CA GLN A 171 -11.00 23.55 0.52
C GLN A 171 -11.45 23.85 -0.91
N ALA A 172 -12.39 23.07 -1.42
CA ALA A 172 -12.97 23.27 -2.74
C ALA A 172 -14.49 23.14 -2.67
N GLU A 173 -15.18 23.99 -3.43
CA GLU A 173 -16.63 23.88 -3.60
C GLU A 173 -16.96 22.57 -4.32
N GLY A 174 -17.92 21.80 -3.79
CA GLY A 174 -18.29 20.50 -4.34
C GLY A 174 -17.28 19.37 -4.05
N LYS A 175 -16.38 19.56 -3.07
CA LYS A 175 -15.47 18.53 -2.57
C LYS A 175 -16.25 17.27 -2.18
N SER A 176 -15.78 16.12 -2.63
CA SER A 176 -16.28 14.80 -2.21
C SER A 176 -15.30 14.14 -1.24
N ALA A 177 -15.80 13.19 -0.45
CA ALA A 177 -14.94 12.39 0.41
C ALA A 177 -13.92 11.59 -0.42
N GLU A 178 -12.67 11.57 0.03
CA GLU A 178 -11.61 10.80 -0.63
C GLU A 178 -11.93 9.30 -0.58
N TYR A 179 -11.56 8.59 -1.64
CA TYR A 179 -12.02 7.22 -1.90
C TYR A 179 -11.66 6.22 -0.79
N ASN A 180 -10.41 6.17 -0.34
CA ASN A 180 -9.96 5.23 0.70
C ASN A 180 -10.71 5.47 2.02
N ILE A 181 -10.92 6.74 2.37
CA ILE A 181 -11.68 7.12 3.55
C ILE A 181 -13.16 6.76 3.39
N ARG A 182 -13.75 7.08 2.23
CA ARG A 182 -15.16 6.88 1.97
C ARG A 182 -15.59 5.43 2.00
N ILE A 183 -14.79 4.55 1.40
CA ILE A 183 -15.11 3.12 1.32
C ILE A 183 -14.96 2.43 2.68
N ASP A 184 -14.01 2.86 3.49
CA ASP A 184 -13.69 2.22 4.78
C ASP A 184 -13.72 3.22 5.94
N ARG A 185 -14.76 4.04 5.99
CA ARG A 185 -14.89 5.18 6.90
C ARG A 185 -14.65 4.84 8.36
N ASN A 186 -15.31 3.81 8.87
CA ASN A 186 -15.26 3.50 10.30
C ASN A 186 -13.84 3.10 10.74
N ALA A 187 -13.17 2.32 9.92
CA ALA A 187 -11.78 1.93 10.19
C ALA A 187 -10.84 3.15 10.09
N ALA A 188 -11.05 4.03 9.11
CA ALA A 188 -10.27 5.26 8.96
C ALA A 188 -10.47 6.22 10.14
N GLN A 189 -11.71 6.41 10.61
CA GLN A 189 -12.02 7.23 11.80
C GLN A 189 -11.25 6.71 13.01
N GLU A 190 -11.35 5.41 13.29
CA GLU A 190 -10.68 4.79 14.43
C GLU A 190 -9.16 4.86 14.32
N LEU A 191 -8.62 4.64 13.11
CA LEU A 191 -7.19 4.73 12.87
C LEU A 191 -6.64 6.14 13.17
N PHE A 192 -7.22 7.18 12.59
CA PHE A 192 -6.75 8.56 12.81
C PHE A 192 -6.96 9.05 14.25
N GLU A 193 -7.97 8.53 14.95
CA GLU A 193 -8.22 8.86 16.34
C GLU A 193 -7.19 8.20 17.29
N LYS A 194 -6.80 6.93 17.02
CA LYS A 194 -6.09 6.08 17.99
C LYS A 194 -4.67 5.72 17.61
N TRP A 195 -4.25 5.88 16.35
CA TRP A 195 -2.91 5.43 15.92
C TRP A 195 -1.81 6.07 16.76
N PRO A 196 -0.91 5.26 17.39
CA PRO A 196 -0.07 5.75 18.46
C PRO A 196 1.32 6.30 18.05
N THR A 197 1.70 6.15 16.77
CA THR A 197 2.99 6.64 16.25
C THR A 197 2.77 7.76 15.23
N PRO A 198 3.82 8.50 14.82
CA PRO A 198 3.68 9.55 13.81
C PRO A 198 3.05 9.05 12.52
N VAL A 199 2.18 9.87 11.94
CA VAL A 199 1.52 9.63 10.66
C VAL A 199 1.82 10.79 9.72
N THR A 200 2.25 10.47 8.51
CA THR A 200 2.33 11.42 7.40
C THR A 200 1.38 10.97 6.30
N VAL A 201 0.55 11.88 5.84
CA VAL A 201 -0.42 11.60 4.78
C VAL A 201 0.00 12.31 3.51
N SER A 202 0.02 11.57 2.39
CA SER A 202 0.04 12.12 1.04
C SER A 202 -1.40 12.13 0.53
N PRO A 203 -2.09 13.30 0.54
CA PRO A 203 -3.50 13.36 0.26
C PRO A 203 -3.81 13.38 -1.24
N PHE A 204 -5.10 13.30 -1.58
CA PHE A 204 -5.61 13.28 -2.95
C PHE A 204 -5.05 14.42 -3.81
N GLU A 205 -5.04 15.65 -3.30
CA GLU A 205 -4.56 16.83 -4.04
C GLU A 205 -3.07 16.79 -4.38
N VAL A 206 -2.25 16.06 -3.63
CA VAL A 206 -0.83 15.89 -3.93
C VAL A 206 -0.63 14.93 -5.09
N GLY A 207 -1.18 13.72 -4.97
CA GLY A 207 -1.03 12.70 -6.01
C GLY A 207 -1.67 13.10 -7.34
N SER A 208 -2.77 13.86 -7.30
CA SER A 208 -3.47 14.37 -8.50
C SER A 208 -2.58 15.27 -9.38
N ARG A 209 -1.56 15.91 -8.80
CA ARG A 209 -0.66 16.82 -9.52
C ARG A 209 0.62 16.15 -10.04
N ILE A 210 0.83 14.88 -9.71
CA ILE A 210 1.99 14.10 -10.15
C ILE A 210 1.49 13.06 -11.15
N LEU A 211 1.85 13.22 -12.42
CA LEU A 211 1.38 12.31 -13.47
C LEU A 211 2.50 11.36 -13.89
N TYR A 212 2.17 10.08 -13.96
CA TYR A 212 3.03 9.09 -14.56
C TYR A 212 2.86 9.13 -16.08
N PRO A 213 3.93 9.39 -16.84
CA PRO A 213 3.81 9.59 -18.27
C PRO A 213 3.59 8.26 -19.00
N VAL A 214 2.64 8.22 -19.91
CA VAL A 214 2.31 7.03 -20.69
C VAL A 214 3.51 6.53 -21.53
N GLU A 215 4.39 7.43 -21.92
CA GLU A 215 5.62 7.10 -22.67
C GLU A 215 6.51 6.13 -21.90
N SER A 216 6.55 6.21 -20.58
CA SER A 216 7.28 5.26 -19.76
C SER A 216 6.66 3.85 -19.83
N ILE A 217 5.35 3.73 -19.77
CA ILE A 217 4.67 2.43 -19.94
C ILE A 217 4.95 1.81 -21.30
N LEU A 218 4.98 2.64 -22.35
CA LEU A 218 5.18 2.17 -23.72
C LEU A 218 6.66 1.87 -24.04
N GLY A 219 7.60 2.51 -23.35
CA GLY A 219 9.04 2.41 -23.62
C GLY A 219 9.83 1.67 -22.57
N ASP A 220 9.77 2.10 -21.31
CA ASP A 220 10.68 1.61 -20.26
C ASP A 220 10.36 0.17 -19.81
N PHE A 221 9.15 -0.29 -19.96
CA PHE A 221 8.72 -1.65 -19.65
C PHE A 221 8.84 -2.63 -20.82
N GLY A 222 9.37 -2.18 -21.96
CA GLY A 222 9.51 -2.98 -23.17
C GLY A 222 10.66 -4.00 -23.19
N TYR A 223 11.37 -4.18 -22.09
CA TYR A 223 12.47 -5.15 -21.99
C TYR A 223 12.00 -6.62 -21.91
N VAL A 224 10.70 -6.84 -21.73
CA VAL A 224 10.03 -8.14 -21.86
C VAL A 224 8.75 -7.96 -22.69
N GLU A 225 8.33 -9.00 -23.41
CA GLU A 225 7.17 -8.95 -24.29
C GLU A 225 5.86 -8.65 -23.53
N LYS A 226 5.69 -9.28 -22.37
CA LYS A 226 4.52 -9.13 -21.50
C LYS A 226 4.94 -8.76 -20.09
N HIS A 227 5.15 -7.48 -19.84
CA HIS A 227 5.45 -7.01 -18.50
C HIS A 227 4.16 -6.94 -17.66
N PRO A 228 4.07 -7.62 -16.51
CA PRO A 228 2.80 -7.73 -15.78
C PRO A 228 2.22 -6.38 -15.33
N LEU A 229 3.04 -5.37 -15.07
CA LEU A 229 2.59 -4.03 -14.75
C LEU A 229 2.11 -3.30 -16.01
N ALA A 230 2.87 -3.34 -17.11
CA ALA A 230 2.50 -2.65 -18.36
C ALA A 230 1.22 -3.23 -18.96
N GLU A 231 1.04 -4.56 -18.91
CA GLU A 231 -0.21 -5.19 -19.36
C GLU A 231 -1.39 -4.80 -18.45
N ALA A 232 -1.21 -4.76 -17.14
CA ALA A 232 -2.23 -4.29 -16.20
C ALA A 232 -2.62 -2.83 -16.46
N TYR A 233 -1.66 -1.97 -16.75
CA TYR A 233 -1.89 -0.57 -17.09
C TYR A 233 -2.76 -0.40 -18.35
N LYS A 234 -2.50 -1.22 -19.38
CA LYS A 234 -3.29 -1.24 -20.62
C LYS A 234 -4.72 -1.75 -20.41
N VAL A 235 -4.89 -2.70 -19.48
CA VAL A 235 -6.21 -3.26 -19.12
C VAL A 235 -7.02 -2.28 -18.29
N TYR A 236 -6.37 -1.52 -17.41
CA TYR A 236 -7.04 -0.63 -16.47
C TYR A 236 -7.88 0.45 -17.15
N LYS A 237 -7.34 1.09 -18.18
CA LYS A 237 -8.05 2.10 -19.00
C LYS A 237 -7.61 2.06 -20.46
N PRO A 238 -8.47 2.53 -21.39
CA PRO A 238 -8.08 2.69 -22.79
C PRO A 238 -6.84 3.59 -22.93
N MET A 239 -5.83 3.08 -23.62
CA MET A 239 -4.61 3.81 -23.94
C MET A 239 -4.82 4.86 -25.04
N PRO A 240 -4.01 5.94 -25.11
CA PRO A 240 -2.99 6.35 -24.14
C PRO A 240 -3.57 7.21 -23.00
N TYR A 241 -3.00 7.14 -21.82
CA TYR A 241 -3.33 8.03 -20.70
C TYR A 241 -2.16 8.17 -19.72
N ASP A 242 -2.00 9.36 -19.12
CA ASP A 242 -1.16 9.58 -17.97
C ASP A 242 -1.97 9.27 -16.70
N ARG A 243 -1.31 8.72 -15.66
CA ARG A 243 -2.02 8.39 -14.42
C ARG A 243 -1.54 9.23 -13.25
N PRO A 244 -2.45 9.86 -12.48
CA PRO A 244 -2.09 10.45 -11.21
C PRO A 244 -1.43 9.45 -10.25
N MET A 245 -0.41 9.92 -9.53
CA MET A 245 0.46 9.11 -8.67
C MET A 245 0.15 9.31 -7.20
N TRP A 246 -1.05 8.88 -6.76
CA TRP A 246 -1.45 8.96 -5.35
C TRP A 246 -0.60 8.04 -4.48
N ASP A 247 -0.59 6.76 -4.78
CA ASP A 247 0.13 5.75 -3.99
C ASP A 247 1.65 5.86 -4.13
N PRO A 248 2.23 6.06 -5.33
CA PRO A 248 3.66 6.30 -5.46
C PRO A 248 4.14 7.53 -4.71
N SER A 249 3.32 8.58 -4.56
CA SER A 249 3.69 9.76 -3.78
C SER A 249 3.87 9.44 -2.29
N ALA A 250 3.05 8.56 -1.73
CA ALA A 250 3.21 8.08 -0.36
C ALA A 250 4.49 7.25 -0.19
N VAL A 251 4.81 6.40 -1.16
CA VAL A 251 6.08 5.63 -1.19
C VAL A 251 7.28 6.57 -1.24
N LEU A 252 7.27 7.55 -2.14
CA LEU A 252 8.35 8.53 -2.27
C LEU A 252 8.55 9.31 -0.97
N CYS A 253 7.48 9.74 -0.34
CA CYS A 253 7.49 10.44 0.94
C CYS A 253 8.10 9.58 2.06
N ALA A 254 7.82 8.28 2.07
CA ALA A 254 8.30 7.35 3.09
C ALA A 254 9.78 7.00 2.94
N VAL A 255 10.25 6.84 1.71
CA VAL A 255 11.61 6.40 1.42
C VAL A 255 12.58 7.59 1.35
N GLU A 256 12.08 8.74 0.88
CA GLU A 256 12.89 9.96 0.68
C GLU A 256 12.30 11.19 1.38
N PRO A 257 12.04 11.12 2.70
CA PRO A 257 11.31 12.18 3.41
C PRO A 257 12.05 13.54 3.41
N ASP A 258 13.36 13.51 3.32
CA ASP A 258 14.21 14.70 3.39
C ASP A 258 14.76 15.19 2.03
N ALA A 259 14.31 14.55 0.93
CA ALA A 259 14.82 14.89 -0.41
C ALA A 259 14.29 16.23 -0.96
N GLY A 260 13.35 16.86 -0.27
CA GLY A 260 12.82 18.17 -0.66
C GLY A 260 11.74 18.12 -1.74
N TYR A 261 11.23 16.95 -2.07
CA TYR A 261 10.14 16.79 -3.04
C TYR A 261 8.81 17.31 -2.50
N PHE A 262 8.60 17.25 -1.20
CA PHE A 262 7.36 17.64 -0.55
C PHE A 262 7.60 18.71 0.53
N ARG A 263 6.55 19.50 0.76
CA ARG A 263 6.47 20.37 1.94
C ARG A 263 5.46 19.75 2.90
N TYR A 264 5.82 19.71 4.16
CA TYR A 264 4.96 19.21 5.22
C TYR A 264 4.21 20.34 5.90
N SER A 265 2.98 20.09 6.28
CA SER A 265 2.24 21.00 7.18
C SER A 265 2.86 21.02 8.57
N ALA A 266 2.49 21.98 9.39
CA ALA A 266 2.73 21.87 10.82
C ALA A 266 2.04 20.60 11.38
N PRO A 267 2.64 19.94 12.38
CA PRO A 267 2.01 18.78 13.02
C PRO A 267 0.64 19.14 13.59
N GLY A 268 -0.31 18.24 13.43
CA GLY A 268 -1.69 18.40 13.90
C GLY A 268 -2.38 17.06 14.09
N ARG A 269 -3.71 17.08 14.11
CA ARG A 269 -4.55 15.89 14.16
C ARG A 269 -5.42 15.82 12.94
N ILE A 270 -5.47 14.66 12.31
CA ILE A 270 -6.42 14.37 11.24
C ILE A 270 -7.69 13.82 11.89
N ARG A 271 -8.83 14.29 11.41
CA ARG A 271 -10.14 13.78 11.80
C ARG A 271 -10.90 13.42 10.54
N VAL A 272 -11.67 12.36 10.65
CA VAL A 272 -12.63 11.93 9.62
C VAL A 272 -14.02 12.10 10.22
N ASP A 273 -14.87 12.90 9.59
CA ASP A 273 -16.24 13.09 10.05
C ASP A 273 -17.20 11.97 9.59
N ASP A 274 -18.46 12.08 9.97
CA ASP A 274 -19.46 11.08 9.62
C ASP A 274 -19.87 11.08 8.14
N GLU A 275 -19.43 12.08 7.39
CA GLU A 275 -19.57 12.17 5.92
C GLU A 275 -18.29 11.74 5.19
N SER A 276 -17.32 11.16 5.92
CA SER A 276 -16.00 10.74 5.42
C SER A 276 -15.11 11.90 4.95
N MET A 277 -15.38 13.12 5.37
CA MET A 277 -14.54 14.27 5.06
C MET A 277 -13.37 14.38 6.04
N THR A 278 -12.26 14.88 5.53
CA THR A 278 -11.02 15.12 6.29
C THR A 278 -10.68 16.60 6.38
#